data_ddd3836a671dbd36b6900ff4202a7854
#
_entry.id   ddd3836a671dbd36b6900ff4202a7854
#
_cell.length_a   1.000
_cell.length_b   1.000
_cell.length_c   1.000
_cell.angle_alpha   90.00
_cell.angle_beta   90.00
_cell.angle_gamma   90.00
#
_symmetry.space_group_name_H-M   'P 1'
#
loop_
_entity.id
_entity.type
_entity.pdbx_description
1 polymer ?
#
loop_
_entity_poly.entity_id
_entity_poly.type
_entity_poly.pdbx_seq_one_letter_code
_entity_poly.pdbx_strand_id
1 'polypeptide(L)'
;LRFTDVDICWFCSIEIWATEGVSKKKIVFSGDIGNKNKPLIRDPQYITEADYVVMESTYGNRYHKKDVNHVDSLARIIQETLDRQGNVVIPAFAVGRTQELLYLIRHIKEERLVAGHDSFEVYVDSPLAVEATHVFKDNMLECYDEETKALVERGINPIDFPGLKLSITSEESKNINF
;
A
#
# COMPACT_ATOMS: atom_id res chain seq x y z
N LEU A 1 -12.37 -23.21 -15.36
CA LEU A 1 -12.05 -22.05 -14.52
C LEU A 1 -10.54 -21.90 -14.59
N ARG A 2 -10.06 -20.82 -15.12
CA ARG A 2 -8.64 -20.47 -15.06
C ARG A 2 -8.55 -19.26 -14.17
N PHE A 3 -7.90 -19.42 -13.01
CA PHE A 3 -7.42 -18.29 -12.25
C PHE A 3 -6.12 -17.87 -12.94
N THR A 4 -6.08 -16.69 -13.51
CA THR A 4 -4.81 -16.09 -13.93
C THR A 4 -4.14 -15.61 -12.66
N ASP A 5 -2.92 -16.02 -12.52
CA ASP A 5 -2.01 -15.82 -11.40
C ASP A 5 -2.57 -14.93 -10.31
N VAL A 6 -2.88 -15.57 -9.16
CA VAL A 6 -3.17 -14.85 -7.93
C VAL A 6 -1.84 -14.24 -7.51
N ASP A 7 -1.45 -13.16 -8.18
CA ASP A 7 -0.46 -12.27 -7.63
C ASP A 7 -1.02 -11.80 -6.29
N ILE A 8 -0.32 -12.02 -5.21
CA ILE A 8 -0.64 -11.61 -3.83
C ILE A 8 -0.78 -10.07 -3.74
N CYS A 9 -0.64 -9.38 -4.84
CA CYS A 9 -0.93 -7.95 -5.00
C CYS A 9 -2.44 -7.72 -5.05
N TRP A 10 -3.05 -7.57 -3.92
CA TRP A 10 -4.30 -6.88 -3.51
C TRP A 10 -5.49 -6.82 -4.47
N PHE A 11 -5.31 -6.87 -5.80
CA PHE A 11 -6.34 -6.69 -6.79
C PHE A 11 -6.34 -7.87 -7.76
N CYS A 12 -7.09 -8.92 -7.42
CA CYS A 12 -7.26 -10.05 -8.30
C CYS A 12 -8.48 -9.84 -9.20
N SER A 13 -8.28 -9.81 -10.50
CA SER A 13 -9.36 -10.00 -11.45
C SER A 13 -9.56 -11.48 -11.73
N ILE A 14 -10.81 -11.92 -11.82
CA ILE A 14 -11.16 -13.31 -12.12
C ILE A 14 -11.66 -13.38 -13.56
N GLU A 15 -11.00 -14.20 -14.38
CA GLU A 15 -11.42 -14.50 -15.74
C GLU A 15 -12.10 -15.88 -15.80
N ILE A 16 -13.31 -15.92 -16.34
CA ILE A 16 -14.09 -17.14 -16.52
C ILE A 16 -14.40 -17.34 -18.00
N TRP A 17 -14.06 -18.50 -18.53
CA TRP A 17 -14.50 -18.92 -19.87
C TRP A 17 -15.65 -19.90 -19.73
N ALA A 18 -16.84 -19.47 -20.15
CA ALA A 18 -18.03 -20.29 -20.24
C ALA A 18 -18.19 -20.83 -21.66
N THR A 19 -18.45 -22.14 -21.80
CA THR A 19 -18.67 -22.79 -23.09
C THR A 19 -20.01 -23.50 -23.09
N GLU A 20 -20.84 -23.22 -24.10
CA GLU A 20 -22.10 -23.90 -24.35
C GLU A 20 -22.18 -24.27 -25.84
N GLY A 21 -22.14 -25.55 -26.15
CA GLY A 21 -22.03 -26.04 -27.53
C GLY A 21 -20.77 -25.50 -28.20
N VAL A 22 -20.96 -24.76 -29.29
CA VAL A 22 -19.87 -24.10 -30.03
C VAL A 22 -19.59 -22.67 -29.58
N SER A 23 -20.41 -22.12 -28.70
CA SER A 23 -20.27 -20.76 -28.20
C SER A 23 -19.33 -20.74 -26.98
N LYS A 24 -18.34 -19.85 -27.00
CA LYS A 24 -17.43 -19.58 -25.87
C LYS A 24 -17.52 -18.11 -25.53
N LYS A 25 -17.69 -17.81 -24.25
CA LYS A 25 -17.77 -16.45 -23.71
C LYS A 25 -16.77 -16.24 -22.60
N LYS A 26 -16.11 -15.08 -22.60
CA LYS A 26 -15.21 -14.65 -21.54
C LYS A 26 -15.90 -13.64 -20.63
N ILE A 27 -15.99 -13.97 -19.36
CA ILE A 27 -16.56 -13.12 -18.32
C ILE A 27 -15.42 -12.68 -17.39
N VAL A 28 -15.34 -11.40 -17.09
CA VAL A 28 -14.33 -10.83 -16.20
C VAL A 28 -15.00 -10.22 -14.99
N PHE A 29 -14.53 -10.57 -13.81
CA PHE A 29 -14.85 -9.88 -12.56
C PHE A 29 -13.63 -9.09 -12.13
N SER A 30 -13.76 -7.76 -12.01
CA SER A 30 -12.61 -6.89 -11.73
C SER A 30 -12.03 -7.03 -10.32
N GLY A 31 -12.83 -7.48 -9.35
CA GLY A 31 -12.51 -7.23 -7.95
C GLY A 31 -12.40 -5.71 -7.70
N ASP A 32 -11.64 -5.33 -6.68
CA ASP A 32 -11.30 -3.93 -6.42
C ASP A 32 -10.25 -3.46 -7.43
N ILE A 33 -10.45 -2.29 -8.04
CA ILE A 33 -9.53 -1.75 -9.06
C ILE A 33 -8.61 -0.72 -8.40
N GLY A 34 -7.31 -1.01 -8.39
CA GLY A 34 -6.29 -0.10 -7.87
C GLY A 34 -5.91 1.01 -8.85
N ASN A 35 -5.29 2.08 -8.32
CA ASN A 35 -4.67 3.11 -9.12
C ASN A 35 -3.33 2.65 -9.69
N LYS A 36 -2.94 3.26 -10.82
CA LYS A 36 -1.59 3.12 -11.41
C LYS A 36 -0.56 3.93 -10.64
N ASN A 37 0.71 3.55 -10.85
CA ASN A 37 1.87 4.28 -10.34
C ASN A 37 1.80 4.49 -8.82
N LYS A 38 1.28 3.53 -8.09
CA LYS A 38 1.37 3.54 -6.63
C LYS A 38 2.78 3.15 -6.22
N PRO A 39 3.37 3.82 -5.24
CA PRO A 39 4.65 3.41 -4.71
C PRO A 39 4.53 2.04 -4.04
N LEU A 40 5.64 1.31 -3.97
CA LEU A 40 5.82 0.04 -3.31
C LEU A 40 5.37 -1.18 -4.12
N ILE A 41 4.22 -1.15 -4.78
CA ILE A 41 3.63 -2.31 -5.46
C ILE A 41 3.55 -2.12 -6.97
N ARG A 42 3.65 -3.23 -7.71
CA ARG A 42 3.47 -3.24 -9.16
C ARG A 42 2.08 -2.75 -9.57
N ASP A 43 2.01 -2.15 -10.74
CA ASP A 43 0.73 -1.80 -11.36
C ASP A 43 -0.10 -3.05 -11.66
N PRO A 44 -1.44 -2.95 -11.61
CA PRO A 44 -2.32 -4.04 -11.95
C PRO A 44 -2.17 -4.45 -13.42
N GLN A 45 -2.27 -5.75 -13.70
CA GLN A 45 -2.32 -6.26 -15.06
C GLN A 45 -3.68 -6.00 -15.69
N TYR A 46 -3.68 -5.47 -16.92
CA TYR A 46 -4.92 -5.15 -17.62
C TYR A 46 -5.41 -6.32 -18.45
N ILE A 47 -6.70 -6.61 -18.33
CA ILE A 47 -7.40 -7.53 -19.19
C ILE A 47 -7.87 -6.75 -20.41
N THR A 48 -7.44 -7.15 -21.60
CA THR A 48 -7.66 -6.41 -22.86
C THR A 48 -8.95 -6.79 -23.56
N GLU A 49 -9.49 -7.98 -23.31
CA GLU A 49 -10.66 -8.51 -24.00
C GLU A 49 -11.60 -9.25 -23.04
N ALA A 50 -12.89 -9.01 -23.15
CA ALA A 50 -13.96 -9.74 -22.48
C ALA A 50 -15.27 -9.59 -23.22
N ASP A 51 -16.13 -10.62 -23.19
CA ASP A 51 -17.51 -10.51 -23.67
C ASP A 51 -18.38 -9.81 -22.63
N TYR A 52 -18.13 -10.07 -21.33
CA TYR A 52 -18.86 -9.47 -20.22
C TYR A 52 -17.88 -9.03 -19.14
N VAL A 53 -18.12 -7.84 -18.57
CA VAL A 53 -17.32 -7.29 -17.45
C VAL A 53 -18.24 -6.97 -16.30
N VAL A 54 -17.93 -7.50 -15.13
CA VAL A 54 -18.54 -7.16 -13.85
C VAL A 54 -17.48 -6.41 -13.04
N MET A 55 -17.68 -5.12 -12.81
CA MET A 55 -16.68 -4.27 -12.18
C MET A 55 -17.26 -3.46 -11.04
N GLU A 56 -16.39 -3.07 -10.09
CA GLU A 56 -16.73 -2.10 -9.05
C GLU A 56 -17.07 -0.73 -9.65
N SER A 57 -17.78 0.08 -8.86
CA SER A 57 -18.10 1.47 -9.23
C SER A 57 -18.05 2.42 -8.03
N THR A 58 -17.26 2.12 -7.03
CA THR A 58 -17.17 2.86 -5.76
C THR A 58 -16.91 4.35 -5.97
N TYR A 59 -16.02 4.70 -6.87
CA TYR A 59 -15.72 6.07 -7.28
C TYR A 59 -16.15 6.40 -8.71
N GLY A 60 -17.12 5.67 -9.26
CA GLY A 60 -17.56 5.82 -10.65
C GLY A 60 -18.14 7.20 -11.02
N ASN A 61 -18.48 8.03 -10.04
CA ASN A 61 -19.04 9.37 -10.21
C ASN A 61 -18.05 10.52 -9.95
N ARG A 62 -16.77 10.26 -9.73
CA ARG A 62 -15.77 11.30 -9.41
C ARG A 62 -14.37 10.91 -9.84
N TYR A 63 -13.53 11.91 -10.02
CA TYR A 63 -12.11 11.75 -10.28
C TYR A 63 -11.30 11.94 -9.01
N HIS A 64 -10.21 11.19 -8.88
CA HIS A 64 -9.18 11.49 -7.89
C HIS A 64 -8.46 12.79 -8.27
N LYS A 65 -8.02 13.56 -7.26
CA LYS A 65 -7.16 14.73 -7.51
C LYS A 65 -5.87 14.26 -8.18
N LYS A 66 -5.51 14.92 -9.28
CA LYS A 66 -4.24 14.66 -9.97
C LYS A 66 -3.10 15.37 -9.24
N ASP A 67 -1.90 14.80 -9.36
CA ASP A 67 -0.62 15.45 -9.03
C ASP A 67 -0.48 15.93 -7.57
N VAL A 68 -0.96 15.16 -6.59
CA VAL A 68 -0.61 15.41 -5.20
C VAL A 68 0.74 14.75 -4.93
N ASN A 69 1.78 15.57 -4.68
CA ASN A 69 3.02 15.05 -4.10
C ASN A 69 2.75 14.62 -2.65
N HIS A 70 2.55 13.33 -2.48
CA HIS A 70 2.20 12.74 -1.19
C HIS A 70 3.34 12.86 -0.19
N VAL A 71 4.60 12.77 -0.63
CA VAL A 71 5.80 12.90 0.21
C VAL A 71 5.87 14.29 0.82
N ASP A 72 5.86 15.33 -0.01
CA ASP A 72 5.96 16.73 0.46
C ASP A 72 4.77 17.11 1.35
N SER A 73 3.57 16.66 0.97
CA SER A 73 2.36 16.94 1.76
C SER A 73 2.42 16.28 3.14
N LEU A 74 2.87 15.03 3.20
CA LEU A 74 3.01 14.30 4.46
C LEU A 74 4.15 14.88 5.31
N ALA A 75 5.31 15.15 4.72
CA ALA A 75 6.45 15.77 5.39
C ALA A 75 6.07 17.12 6.02
N ARG A 76 5.35 17.97 5.28
CA ARG A 76 4.84 19.26 5.80
C ARG A 76 3.91 19.09 6.99
N ILE A 77 2.95 18.16 6.93
CA ILE A 77 2.03 17.89 8.04
C ILE A 77 2.80 17.40 9.27
N ILE A 78 3.77 16.50 9.08
CA ILE A 78 4.60 15.99 10.17
C ILE A 78 5.41 17.15 10.77
N GLN A 79 6.10 17.96 9.95
CA GLN A 79 6.86 19.12 10.40
C GLN A 79 6.03 20.07 11.25
N GLU A 80 4.93 20.58 10.67
CA GLU A 80 4.04 21.54 11.35
C GLU A 80 3.48 21.02 12.66
N THR A 81 3.30 19.70 12.78
CA THR A 81 2.75 19.06 13.98
C THR A 81 3.82 18.86 15.04
N LEU A 82 5.01 18.38 14.66
CA LEU A 82 6.12 18.18 15.60
C LEU A 82 6.68 19.50 16.11
N ASP A 83 6.71 20.55 15.29
CA ASP A 83 7.12 21.91 15.72
C ASP A 83 6.22 22.47 16.84
N ARG A 84 4.97 22.00 16.88
CA ARG A 84 4.01 22.33 17.95
C ARG A 84 4.01 21.32 19.10
N GLN A 85 4.95 20.37 19.11
CA GLN A 85 5.03 19.28 20.09
C GLN A 85 3.75 18.40 20.09
N GLY A 86 3.11 18.27 18.94
CA GLY A 86 1.92 17.43 18.76
C GLY A 86 2.24 16.07 18.14
N ASN A 87 1.23 15.22 18.06
CA ASN A 87 1.31 13.90 17.46
C ASN A 87 0.47 13.84 16.18
N VAL A 88 0.97 13.14 15.15
CA VAL A 88 0.24 12.89 13.91
C VAL A 88 -0.44 11.54 14.04
N VAL A 89 -1.76 11.51 13.93
CA VAL A 89 -2.56 10.27 13.90
C VAL A 89 -3.11 10.08 12.49
N ILE A 90 -2.77 8.95 11.87
CA ILE A 90 -3.16 8.63 10.50
C ILE A 90 -4.04 7.38 10.51
N PRO A 91 -5.37 7.50 10.32
CA PRO A 91 -6.22 6.33 10.13
C PRO A 91 -5.91 5.68 8.78
N ALA A 92 -5.59 4.39 8.81
CA ALA A 92 -5.24 3.63 7.61
C ALA A 92 -5.81 2.21 7.71
N PHE A 93 -6.16 1.64 6.56
CA PHE A 93 -6.44 0.21 6.49
C PHE A 93 -5.19 -0.59 6.81
N ALA A 94 -5.36 -1.67 7.55
CA ALA A 94 -4.27 -2.53 8.01
C ALA A 94 -3.41 -3.05 6.86
N VAL A 95 -4.03 -3.21 5.72
CA VAL A 95 -3.45 -3.82 4.55
C VAL A 95 -3.38 -2.81 3.40
N GLY A 96 -2.23 -2.66 2.74
CA GLY A 96 -1.94 -1.77 1.60
C GLY A 96 -1.63 -0.34 2.03
N ARG A 97 -2.61 0.38 2.56
CA ARG A 97 -2.41 1.79 2.92
C ARG A 97 -1.37 1.98 4.04
N THR A 98 -1.34 1.11 5.02
CA THR A 98 -0.32 1.17 6.09
C THR A 98 1.08 0.97 5.49
N GLN A 99 1.28 -0.01 4.63
CA GLN A 99 2.58 -0.28 4.03
C GLN A 99 3.03 0.83 3.07
N GLU A 100 2.09 1.41 2.30
CA GLU A 100 2.35 2.60 1.48
C GLU A 100 2.82 3.80 2.34
N LEU A 101 2.17 4.04 3.48
CA LEU A 101 2.57 5.09 4.41
C LEU A 101 3.94 4.83 5.02
N LEU A 102 4.26 3.59 5.40
CA LEU A 102 5.59 3.23 5.90
C LEU A 102 6.68 3.50 4.86
N TYR A 103 6.42 3.17 3.60
CA TYR A 103 7.33 3.48 2.49
C TYR A 103 7.57 4.99 2.35
N LEU A 104 6.51 5.79 2.36
CA LEU A 104 6.62 7.26 2.27
C LEU A 104 7.36 7.85 3.49
N ILE A 105 7.06 7.38 4.70
CA ILE A 105 7.73 7.87 5.92
C ILE A 105 9.20 7.47 5.94
N ARG A 106 9.55 6.25 5.51
CA ARG A 106 10.94 5.85 5.35
C ARG A 106 11.69 6.84 4.44
N HIS A 107 11.13 7.15 3.28
CA HIS A 107 11.71 8.11 2.33
C HIS A 107 11.87 9.50 2.96
N ILE A 108 10.85 10.00 3.67
CA ILE A 108 10.88 11.27 4.40
C ILE A 108 12.02 11.32 5.41
N LYS A 109 12.25 10.23 6.16
CA LYS A 109 13.33 10.13 7.14
C LYS A 109 14.71 10.03 6.48
N GLU A 110 14.84 9.26 5.42
CA GLU A 110 16.09 9.08 4.66
C GLU A 110 16.55 10.39 4.05
N GLU A 111 15.65 11.15 3.43
CA GLU A 111 15.92 12.45 2.83
C GLU A 111 15.89 13.62 3.84
N ARG A 112 15.66 13.34 5.12
CA ARG A 112 15.58 14.34 6.22
C ARG A 112 14.65 15.50 5.90
N LEU A 113 13.47 15.20 5.35
CA LEU A 113 12.49 16.20 4.92
C LEU A 113 11.76 16.89 6.10
N VAL A 114 11.98 16.43 7.34
CA VAL A 114 11.44 17.03 8.58
C VAL A 114 12.60 17.57 9.40
N ALA A 115 12.84 18.87 9.27
CA ALA A 115 13.99 19.52 9.88
C ALA A 115 13.89 19.59 11.41
N GLY A 116 14.99 19.27 12.09
CA GLY A 116 15.05 19.34 13.57
C GLY A 116 14.39 18.18 14.30
N HIS A 117 13.79 17.23 13.59
CA HIS A 117 13.07 16.09 14.15
C HIS A 117 13.52 14.74 13.57
N ASP A 118 14.81 14.57 13.26
CA ASP A 118 15.33 13.37 12.57
C ASP A 118 14.99 12.04 13.29
N SER A 119 14.77 12.09 14.61
CA SER A 119 14.55 10.92 15.47
C SER A 119 13.08 10.66 15.82
N PHE A 120 12.10 11.30 15.14
CA PHE A 120 10.71 11.03 15.48
C PHE A 120 10.36 9.54 15.32
N GLU A 121 9.55 9.05 16.25
CA GLU A 121 9.10 7.66 16.28
C GLU A 121 7.80 7.48 15.50
N VAL A 122 7.62 6.30 14.94
CA VAL A 122 6.42 5.90 14.18
C VAL A 122 5.88 4.62 14.78
N TYR A 123 4.60 4.60 15.12
CA TYR A 123 3.93 3.46 15.71
C TYR A 123 2.90 2.90 14.73
N VAL A 124 2.94 1.59 14.51
CA VAL A 124 1.85 0.84 13.86
C VAL A 124 1.07 0.15 14.97
N ASP A 125 -0.04 0.75 15.36
CA ASP A 125 -0.89 0.27 16.45
C ASP A 125 -2.07 -0.55 15.91
N SER A 126 -1.75 -1.71 15.35
CA SER A 126 -2.73 -2.68 14.84
C SER A 126 -2.07 -4.04 14.62
N PRO A 127 -2.46 -5.08 15.36
CA PRO A 127 -1.95 -6.44 15.16
C PRO A 127 -2.11 -6.92 13.70
N LEU A 128 -3.26 -6.64 13.08
CA LEU A 128 -3.53 -7.01 11.69
C LEU A 128 -2.61 -6.27 10.71
N ALA A 129 -2.30 -5.00 10.97
CA ALA A 129 -1.38 -4.23 10.13
C ALA A 129 0.06 -4.75 10.27
N VAL A 130 0.45 -5.21 11.45
CA VAL A 130 1.76 -5.84 11.70
C VAL A 130 1.87 -7.14 10.92
N GLU A 131 0.87 -8.03 11.02
CA GLU A 131 0.84 -9.29 10.26
C GLU A 131 0.88 -9.02 8.75
N ALA A 132 0.08 -8.09 8.25
CA ALA A 132 0.11 -7.69 6.84
C ALA A 132 1.51 -7.19 6.43
N THR A 133 2.19 -6.43 7.29
CA THR A 133 3.55 -5.94 7.01
C THR A 133 4.56 -7.08 6.92
N HIS A 134 4.41 -8.14 7.73
CA HIS A 134 5.24 -9.35 7.60
C HIS A 134 4.99 -10.05 6.27
N VAL A 135 3.74 -10.22 5.84
CA VAL A 135 3.41 -10.79 4.53
C VAL A 135 4.04 -9.99 3.39
N PHE A 136 4.03 -8.66 3.46
CA PHE A 136 4.72 -7.82 2.48
C PHE A 136 6.23 -8.05 2.46
N LYS A 137 6.86 -8.19 3.64
CA LYS A 137 8.31 -8.47 3.75
C LYS A 137 8.66 -9.84 3.16
N ASP A 138 7.83 -10.84 3.35
CA ASP A 138 8.09 -12.22 2.91
C ASP A 138 7.89 -12.39 1.39
N ASN A 139 7.11 -11.52 0.75
CA ASN A 139 6.77 -11.59 -0.68
C ASN A 139 7.34 -10.41 -1.50
N MET A 140 8.46 -9.84 -1.07
CA MET A 140 9.06 -8.63 -1.68
C MET A 140 9.30 -8.75 -3.18
N LEU A 141 9.85 -9.88 -3.65
CA LEU A 141 10.24 -10.03 -5.05
C LEU A 141 9.04 -10.15 -6.00
N GLU A 142 7.92 -10.66 -5.50
CA GLU A 142 6.73 -10.92 -6.31
C GLU A 142 5.80 -9.71 -6.41
N CYS A 143 5.73 -8.90 -5.34
CA CYS A 143 4.75 -7.84 -5.19
C CYS A 143 5.29 -6.44 -5.50
N TYR A 144 6.59 -6.22 -5.30
CA TYR A 144 7.17 -4.88 -5.40
C TYR A 144 7.38 -4.42 -6.85
N ASP A 145 7.23 -3.10 -7.06
CA ASP A 145 7.62 -2.46 -8.30
C ASP A 145 9.15 -2.49 -8.50
N GLU A 146 9.62 -2.11 -9.67
CA GLU A 146 11.05 -2.19 -9.99
C GLU A 146 11.90 -1.22 -9.17
N GLU A 147 11.36 -0.06 -8.78
CA GLU A 147 12.05 0.91 -7.93
C GLU A 147 12.25 0.35 -6.53
N THR A 148 11.22 -0.24 -5.97
CA THR A 148 11.27 -0.88 -4.64
C THR A 148 12.17 -2.11 -4.61
N LYS A 149 12.17 -2.93 -5.68
CA LYS A 149 13.11 -4.04 -5.83
C LYS A 149 14.55 -3.57 -5.83
N ALA A 150 14.86 -2.49 -6.55
CA ALA A 150 16.21 -1.92 -6.54
C ALA A 150 16.67 -1.45 -5.15
N LEU A 151 15.75 -1.02 -4.27
CA LEU A 151 16.07 -0.75 -2.86
C LEU A 151 16.44 -2.05 -2.12
N VAL A 152 15.64 -3.10 -2.30
CA VAL A 152 15.88 -4.41 -1.66
C VAL A 152 17.21 -5.01 -2.11
N GLU A 153 17.57 -4.93 -3.39
CA GLU A 153 18.86 -5.37 -3.94
C GLU A 153 20.04 -4.62 -3.31
N ARG A 154 19.85 -3.38 -2.91
CA ARG A 154 20.82 -2.56 -2.18
C ARG A 154 20.85 -2.86 -0.68
N GLY A 155 20.06 -3.83 -0.20
CA GLY A 155 19.95 -4.18 1.22
C GLY A 155 19.08 -3.22 2.04
N ILE A 156 18.28 -2.37 1.39
CA ILE A 156 17.40 -1.42 2.05
C ILE A 156 16.01 -2.05 2.17
N ASN A 157 15.47 -2.13 3.39
CA ASN A 157 14.10 -2.56 3.59
C ASN A 157 13.15 -1.39 3.28
N PRO A 158 12.23 -1.50 2.31
CA PRO A 158 11.40 -0.38 1.87
C PRO A 158 10.35 0.07 2.87
N ILE A 159 9.98 -0.76 3.83
CA ILE A 159 8.92 -0.50 4.82
C ILE A 159 9.41 -0.67 6.27
N ASP A 160 10.73 -0.64 6.47
CA ASP A 160 11.34 -0.70 7.80
C ASP A 160 12.44 0.38 7.91
N PHE A 161 12.51 1.04 9.05
CA PHE A 161 13.43 2.15 9.27
C PHE A 161 13.66 2.39 10.77
N PRO A 162 14.75 3.05 11.16
CA PRO A 162 15.01 3.39 12.55
C PRO A 162 13.88 4.23 13.16
N GLY A 163 13.37 3.79 14.32
CA GLY A 163 12.27 4.44 15.02
C GLY A 163 10.88 3.93 14.65
N LEU A 164 10.76 2.94 13.76
CA LEU A 164 9.50 2.20 13.57
C LEU A 164 9.28 1.25 14.74
N LYS A 165 8.10 1.31 15.35
CA LYS A 165 7.64 0.45 16.42
C LYS A 165 6.32 -0.21 16.05
N LEU A 166 6.23 -1.51 16.24
CA LEU A 166 5.06 -2.32 15.93
C LEU A 166 4.39 -2.74 17.24
N SER A 167 3.12 -2.40 17.42
CA SER A 167 2.32 -2.72 18.60
C SER A 167 1.38 -3.88 18.28
N ILE A 168 1.57 -5.01 18.94
CA ILE A 168 0.82 -6.25 18.69
C ILE A 168 -0.19 -6.48 19.81
N THR A 169 0.13 -6.05 21.03
CA THR A 169 -0.70 -6.28 22.22
C THR A 169 -1.42 -5.01 22.68
N SER A 170 -2.55 -5.20 23.37
CA SER A 170 -3.27 -4.09 23.99
C SER A 170 -2.45 -3.37 25.06
N GLU A 171 -1.46 -4.02 25.65
CA GLU A 171 -0.58 -3.43 26.64
C GLU A 171 0.45 -2.51 25.97
N GLU A 172 1.06 -2.96 24.86
CA GLU A 172 1.95 -2.12 24.05
C GLU A 172 1.21 -0.90 23.51
N SER A 173 -0.03 -1.08 23.02
CA SER A 173 -0.89 0.03 22.56
C SER A 173 -1.13 1.08 23.65
N LYS A 174 -1.41 0.66 24.88
CA LYS A 174 -1.61 1.58 26.02
C LYS A 174 -0.34 2.32 26.45
N ASN A 175 0.83 1.78 26.12
CA ASN A 175 2.12 2.41 26.43
C ASN A 175 2.56 3.44 25.38
N ILE A 176 1.82 3.58 24.27
CA ILE A 176 2.04 4.68 23.33
C ILE A 176 1.59 5.98 24.01
N ASN A 177 2.56 6.80 24.38
CA ASN A 177 2.28 8.09 25.00
C ASN A 177 1.96 9.13 23.91
N PHE A 178 0.78 9.69 23.96
CA PHE A 178 0.32 10.77 23.09
C PHE A 178 0.52 12.13 23.75
#